data_9a6abda45f17c47d6a701beced786d56
#
_entry.id   9a6abda45f17c47d6a701beced786d56
#
_cell.length_a   1.000
_cell.length_b   1.000
_cell.length_c   1.000
_cell.angle_alpha   90.00
_cell.angle_beta   90.00
_cell.angle_gamma   90.00
#
_symmetry.space_group_name_H-M   'P 1'
#
loop_
_entity.id
_entity.type
_entity.pdbx_description
1 polymer ?
#
loop_
_entity_poly.entity_id
_entity_poly.type
_entity_poly.pdbx_seq_one_letter_code
_entity_poly.pdbx_strand_id
1 'polypeptide(L)'
;MSTNSFAYPPMSPYLTVKDANKAIEFYKAAFGATEIFRLTDASTGAVGHVELMVNGSHIMLADENPAWGNKSPLSLGGTAVSFSLMVENADTAAERASAAGATVEMPPTDMFYGFRSASISDPFGHKWMLQHQIENVSHEEMQKRWDAMLASGDTGCPSSDK
;
A
#
# COMPACT_ATOMS: atom_id res chain seq x y z
N MET A 1 15.87 -31.34 -7.79
CA MET A 1 14.76 -30.65 -7.09
C MET A 1 15.29 -29.30 -6.63
N SER A 2 14.88 -28.22 -7.25
CA SER A 2 15.29 -26.87 -6.85
C SER A 2 14.55 -26.54 -5.55
N THR A 3 15.25 -26.54 -4.41
CA THR A 3 14.73 -25.97 -3.17
C THR A 3 14.77 -24.48 -3.33
N ASN A 4 13.62 -23.89 -3.68
CA ASN A 4 13.46 -22.45 -3.70
C ASN A 4 13.54 -21.97 -2.24
N SER A 5 14.74 -21.66 -1.76
CA SER A 5 14.97 -21.17 -0.39
C SER A 5 14.66 -19.66 -0.33
N PHE A 6 13.38 -19.30 -0.51
CA PHE A 6 12.94 -17.96 -0.16
C PHE A 6 12.99 -17.84 1.37
N ALA A 7 13.81 -16.92 1.87
CA ALA A 7 13.86 -16.65 3.30
C ALA A 7 12.70 -15.70 3.66
N TYR A 8 11.70 -16.24 4.33
CA TYR A 8 10.57 -15.43 4.81
C TYR A 8 11.03 -14.38 5.81
N PRO A 9 10.58 -13.13 5.64
CA PRO A 9 10.81 -12.12 6.66
C PRO A 9 10.02 -12.46 7.94
N PRO A 10 10.44 -11.94 9.11
CA PRO A 10 9.75 -12.22 10.38
C PRO A 10 8.27 -11.80 10.39
N MET A 11 7.90 -10.83 9.55
CA MET A 11 6.53 -10.36 9.41
C MET A 11 6.26 -9.99 7.96
N SER A 12 5.12 -10.38 7.46
CA SER A 12 4.60 -9.99 6.14
C SER A 12 3.14 -9.63 6.26
N PRO A 13 2.68 -8.55 5.63
CA PRO A 13 1.26 -8.26 5.51
C PRO A 13 0.55 -9.36 4.72
N TYR A 14 -0.64 -9.75 5.16
CA TYR A 14 -1.53 -10.63 4.43
C TYR A 14 -2.81 -9.87 4.07
N LEU A 15 -3.00 -9.58 2.79
CA LEU A 15 -4.11 -8.81 2.28
C LEU A 15 -5.25 -9.73 1.84
N THR A 16 -6.47 -9.36 2.16
CA THR A 16 -7.67 -10.00 1.62
C THR A 16 -8.31 -9.07 0.60
N VAL A 17 -8.60 -9.57 -0.59
CA VAL A 17 -9.16 -8.80 -1.71
C VAL A 17 -10.36 -9.51 -2.34
N LYS A 18 -11.22 -8.79 -3.07
CA LYS A 18 -12.36 -9.40 -3.78
C LYS A 18 -11.98 -10.13 -5.05
N ASP A 19 -10.89 -9.71 -5.70
CA ASP A 19 -10.42 -10.27 -6.97
C ASP A 19 -8.90 -10.25 -6.96
N ALA A 20 -8.32 -11.32 -6.43
CA ALA A 20 -6.87 -11.42 -6.27
C ALA A 20 -6.13 -11.45 -7.61
N ASN A 21 -6.74 -11.98 -8.67
CA ASN A 21 -6.14 -11.93 -10.01
C ASN A 21 -5.96 -10.48 -10.47
N LYS A 22 -6.99 -9.64 -10.33
CA LYS A 22 -6.89 -8.21 -10.65
C LYS A 22 -5.95 -7.47 -9.71
N ALA A 23 -5.94 -7.82 -8.42
CA ALA A 23 -5.03 -7.20 -7.45
C ALA A 23 -3.56 -7.45 -7.80
N ILE A 24 -3.21 -8.67 -8.21
CA ILE A 24 -1.86 -9.01 -8.67
C ILE A 24 -1.47 -8.13 -9.86
N GLU A 25 -2.33 -8.00 -10.86
CA GLU A 25 -2.04 -7.18 -12.05
C GLU A 25 -1.94 -5.70 -11.70
N PHE A 26 -2.79 -5.20 -10.80
CA PHE A 26 -2.69 -3.84 -10.27
C PHE A 26 -1.33 -3.62 -9.57
N TYR A 27 -0.93 -4.48 -8.63
CA TYR A 27 0.34 -4.30 -7.92
C TYR A 27 1.56 -4.42 -8.83
N LYS A 28 1.50 -5.27 -9.86
CA LYS A 28 2.53 -5.30 -10.92
C LYS A 28 2.60 -3.98 -11.70
N ALA A 29 1.45 -3.45 -12.13
CA ALA A 29 1.38 -2.21 -12.89
C ALA A 29 1.73 -0.98 -12.04
N ALA A 30 1.13 -0.84 -10.86
CA ALA A 30 1.29 0.32 -9.99
C ALA A 30 2.65 0.36 -9.29
N PHE A 31 3.10 -0.74 -8.73
CA PHE A 31 4.25 -0.80 -7.83
C PHE A 31 5.43 -1.61 -8.38
N GLY A 32 5.30 -2.20 -9.57
CA GLY A 32 6.35 -3.07 -10.13
C GLY A 32 6.51 -4.38 -9.35
N ALA A 33 5.42 -4.86 -8.75
CA ALA A 33 5.45 -6.11 -8.00
C ALA A 33 5.88 -7.29 -8.87
N THR A 34 6.63 -8.21 -8.28
CA THR A 34 6.97 -9.49 -8.89
C THR A 34 6.33 -10.63 -8.11
N GLU A 35 5.77 -11.57 -8.85
CA GLU A 35 5.11 -12.74 -8.25
C GLU A 35 6.15 -13.82 -7.92
N ILE A 36 6.09 -14.35 -6.71
CA ILE A 36 6.94 -15.45 -6.26
C ILE A 36 6.27 -16.78 -6.60
N PHE A 37 5.04 -16.96 -6.13
CA PHE A 37 4.19 -18.10 -6.49
C PHE A 37 2.73 -17.82 -6.11
N ARG A 38 1.80 -18.64 -6.63
CA ARG A 38 0.39 -18.63 -6.22
C ARG A 38 -0.19 -20.04 -6.13
N LEU A 39 -1.24 -20.17 -5.33
CA LEU A 39 -2.12 -21.32 -5.26
C LEU A 39 -3.49 -20.90 -5.78
N THR A 40 -3.96 -21.58 -6.83
CA THR A 40 -5.22 -21.28 -7.49
C THR A 40 -6.12 -22.49 -7.45
N ASP A 41 -7.39 -22.29 -7.12
CA ASP A 41 -8.42 -23.33 -7.27
C ASP A 41 -8.64 -23.61 -8.75
N ALA A 42 -8.35 -24.83 -9.19
CA ALA A 42 -8.46 -25.23 -10.59
C ALA A 42 -9.91 -25.21 -11.11
N SER A 43 -10.90 -25.30 -10.22
CA SER A 43 -12.32 -25.35 -10.59
C SER A 43 -12.95 -23.97 -10.74
N THR A 44 -12.50 -22.99 -9.96
CA THR A 44 -13.08 -21.64 -9.90
C THR A 44 -12.16 -20.55 -10.41
N GLY A 45 -10.85 -20.80 -10.47
CA GLY A 45 -9.83 -19.78 -10.75
C GLY A 45 -9.54 -18.83 -9.58
N ALA A 46 -10.18 -19.03 -8.42
CA ALA A 46 -9.95 -18.22 -7.24
C ALA A 46 -8.52 -18.41 -6.71
N VAL A 47 -7.92 -17.32 -6.27
CA VAL A 47 -6.57 -17.34 -5.70
C VAL A 47 -6.68 -17.55 -4.20
N GLY A 48 -6.34 -18.75 -3.75
CA GLY A 48 -6.32 -19.10 -2.33
C GLY A 48 -5.11 -18.52 -1.60
N HIS A 49 -4.03 -18.25 -2.32
CA HIS A 49 -2.81 -17.66 -1.78
C HIS A 49 -1.90 -17.18 -2.90
N VAL A 50 -1.28 -16.03 -2.73
CA VAL A 50 -0.19 -15.54 -3.59
C VAL A 50 0.82 -14.75 -2.79
N GLU A 51 2.06 -14.85 -3.17
CA GLU A 51 3.17 -14.08 -2.61
C GLU A 51 3.80 -13.18 -3.66
N LEU A 52 3.97 -11.91 -3.30
CA LEU A 52 4.55 -10.88 -4.14
C LEU A 52 5.72 -10.20 -3.43
N MET A 53 6.70 -9.77 -4.23
CA MET A 53 7.70 -8.79 -3.80
C MET A 53 7.31 -7.42 -4.35
N VAL A 54 7.20 -6.44 -3.47
CA VAL A 54 6.91 -5.04 -3.79
C VAL A 54 8.05 -4.20 -3.26
N ASN A 55 8.87 -3.65 -4.14
CA ASN A 55 10.03 -2.81 -3.78
C ASN A 55 10.89 -3.41 -2.64
N GLY A 56 11.22 -4.69 -2.74
CA GLY A 56 12.01 -5.42 -1.74
C GLY A 56 11.24 -5.88 -0.50
N SER A 57 9.96 -5.54 -0.38
CA SER A 57 9.08 -5.99 0.71
C SER A 57 8.21 -7.16 0.27
N HIS A 58 8.11 -8.16 1.13
CA HIS A 58 7.26 -9.33 0.92
C HIS A 58 5.83 -9.04 1.37
N ILE A 59 4.86 -9.29 0.51
CA ILE A 59 3.43 -9.25 0.83
C ILE A 59 2.74 -10.53 0.37
N MET A 60 1.69 -10.91 1.08
CA MET A 60 0.83 -12.04 0.74
C MET A 60 -0.58 -11.52 0.49
N LEU A 61 -1.35 -12.20 -0.37
CA LEU A 61 -2.76 -11.90 -0.54
C LEU A 61 -3.55 -13.13 -1.00
N ALA A 62 -4.87 -13.06 -0.80
CA ALA A 62 -5.82 -14.07 -1.25
C ALA A 62 -7.16 -13.42 -1.59
N ASP A 63 -7.98 -14.15 -2.34
CA ASP A 63 -9.39 -13.81 -2.47
C ASP A 63 -10.12 -13.89 -1.12
N GLU A 64 -11.10 -13.01 -0.92
CA GLU A 64 -11.94 -13.09 0.28
C GLU A 64 -12.70 -14.41 0.32
N ASN A 65 -12.78 -14.97 1.53
CA ASN A 65 -13.60 -16.15 1.79
C ASN A 65 -14.41 -15.92 3.06
N PRO A 66 -15.63 -15.37 2.94
CA PRO A 66 -16.48 -15.07 4.09
C PRO A 66 -16.79 -16.28 4.97
N ALA A 67 -16.81 -17.50 4.39
CA ALA A 67 -17.02 -18.73 5.15
C ALA A 67 -15.88 -19.03 6.13
N TRP A 68 -14.67 -18.53 5.85
CA TRP A 68 -13.49 -18.63 6.73
C TRP A 68 -13.28 -17.37 7.58
N GLY A 69 -14.21 -16.39 7.49
CA GLY A 69 -14.11 -15.12 8.19
C GLY A 69 -13.19 -14.09 7.51
N ASN A 70 -12.62 -14.41 6.34
CA ASN A 70 -11.74 -13.51 5.60
C ASN A 70 -12.58 -12.59 4.71
N LYS A 71 -12.58 -11.30 5.03
CA LYS A 71 -13.30 -10.26 4.29
C LYS A 71 -12.34 -9.18 3.81
N SER A 72 -12.57 -8.70 2.60
CA SER A 72 -11.81 -7.59 2.03
C SER A 72 -12.24 -6.24 2.63
N PRO A 73 -11.41 -5.19 2.53
CA PRO A 73 -11.80 -3.84 2.94
C PRO A 73 -13.10 -3.37 2.29
N LEU A 74 -13.35 -3.72 1.03
CA LEU A 74 -14.59 -3.38 0.34
C LEU A 74 -15.82 -4.03 0.99
N SER A 75 -15.70 -5.27 1.48
CA SER A 75 -16.77 -5.97 2.19
C SER A 75 -16.96 -5.51 3.63
N LEU A 76 -15.91 -4.94 4.24
CA LEU A 76 -15.94 -4.38 5.59
C LEU A 76 -16.37 -2.90 5.61
N GLY A 77 -16.34 -2.22 4.46
CA GLY A 77 -16.60 -0.79 4.37
C GLY A 77 -15.40 0.09 4.73
N GLY A 78 -14.19 -0.48 4.76
CA GLY A 78 -12.96 0.26 5.01
C GLY A 78 -11.85 -0.58 5.64
N THR A 79 -10.73 0.08 5.93
CA THR A 79 -9.57 -0.50 6.59
C THR A 79 -8.98 0.46 7.61
N ALA A 80 -8.47 -0.07 8.73
CA ALA A 80 -7.73 0.69 9.73
C ALA A 80 -6.20 0.68 9.47
N VAL A 81 -5.73 -0.06 8.45
CA VAL A 81 -4.32 -0.21 8.13
C VAL A 81 -3.98 0.59 6.88
N SER A 82 -2.86 1.30 6.92
CA SER A 82 -2.21 1.91 5.76
C SER A 82 -0.80 1.35 5.63
N PHE A 83 -0.39 1.07 4.40
CA PHE A 83 0.97 0.61 4.09
C PHE A 83 1.82 1.82 3.68
N SER A 84 2.99 1.94 4.28
CA SER A 84 3.98 2.92 3.85
C SER A 84 4.95 2.25 2.89
N LEU A 85 4.95 2.68 1.64
CA LEU A 85 5.81 2.17 0.59
C LEU A 85 6.85 3.25 0.22
N MET A 86 8.12 2.92 0.45
CA MET A 86 9.21 3.76 -0.02
C MET A 86 9.34 3.61 -1.53
N VAL A 87 9.37 4.74 -2.24
CA VAL A 87 9.48 4.82 -3.69
C VAL A 87 10.61 5.77 -4.08
N GLU A 88 11.09 5.71 -5.32
CA GLU A 88 12.12 6.64 -5.80
C GLU A 88 11.59 8.07 -5.92
N ASN A 89 10.34 8.22 -6.36
CA ASN A 89 9.69 9.51 -6.51
C ASN A 89 8.18 9.36 -6.28
N ALA A 90 7.63 10.10 -5.30
CA ALA A 90 6.22 10.00 -4.91
C ALA A 90 5.26 10.52 -6.00
N ASP A 91 5.67 11.53 -6.80
CA ASP A 91 4.84 12.09 -7.87
C ASP A 91 4.62 11.04 -8.96
N THR A 92 5.70 10.49 -9.50
CA THR A 92 5.62 9.47 -10.57
C THR A 92 4.97 8.17 -10.08
N ALA A 93 5.18 7.80 -8.80
CA ALA A 93 4.54 6.63 -8.23
C ALA A 93 3.03 6.82 -8.07
N ALA A 94 2.56 8.00 -7.63
CA ALA A 94 1.14 8.33 -7.54
C ALA A 94 0.47 8.39 -8.92
N GLU A 95 1.13 8.99 -9.93
CA GLU A 95 0.65 9.00 -11.32
C GLU A 95 0.51 7.57 -11.87
N ARG A 96 1.52 6.74 -11.66
CA ARG A 96 1.53 5.34 -12.10
C ARG A 96 0.43 4.52 -11.42
N ALA A 97 0.24 4.69 -10.11
CA ALA A 97 -0.82 4.02 -9.37
C ALA A 97 -2.21 4.48 -9.83
N SER A 98 -2.40 5.78 -10.05
CA SER A 98 -3.65 6.35 -10.59
C SER A 98 -3.95 5.81 -11.98
N ALA A 99 -2.96 5.74 -12.88
CA ALA A 99 -3.12 5.16 -14.21
C ALA A 99 -3.49 3.67 -14.16
N ALA A 100 -3.07 2.94 -13.10
CA ALA A 100 -3.44 1.56 -12.86
C ALA A 100 -4.83 1.39 -12.21
N GLY A 101 -5.48 2.48 -11.77
CA GLY A 101 -6.83 2.47 -11.21
C GLY A 101 -6.94 2.84 -9.73
N ALA A 102 -5.86 3.29 -9.08
CA ALA A 102 -5.93 3.81 -7.72
C ALA A 102 -6.61 5.18 -7.66
N THR A 103 -7.24 5.46 -6.53
CA THR A 103 -7.74 6.80 -6.19
C THR A 103 -6.68 7.54 -5.39
N VAL A 104 -6.30 8.74 -5.82
CA VAL A 104 -5.40 9.62 -5.07
C VAL A 104 -6.22 10.35 -4.02
N GLU A 105 -6.00 10.03 -2.74
CA GLU A 105 -6.67 10.65 -1.59
C GLU A 105 -5.96 11.95 -1.17
N MET A 106 -4.63 11.93 -1.20
CA MET A 106 -3.79 13.09 -0.97
C MET A 106 -2.74 13.15 -2.08
N PRO A 107 -2.67 14.24 -2.85
CA PRO A 107 -1.64 14.41 -3.87
C PRO A 107 -0.25 14.49 -3.24
N PRO A 108 0.83 14.25 -4.02
CA PRO A 108 2.19 14.35 -3.52
C PRO A 108 2.46 15.70 -2.85
N THR A 109 2.76 15.66 -1.56
CA THR A 109 2.90 16.83 -0.68
C THR A 109 4.16 16.69 0.16
N ASP A 110 4.88 17.79 0.34
CA ASP A 110 6.06 17.83 1.22
C ASP A 110 5.58 17.89 2.67
N MET A 111 5.97 16.88 3.43
CA MET A 111 5.53 16.69 4.81
C MET A 111 6.57 17.24 5.79
N PHE A 112 6.11 17.77 6.92
CA PHE A 112 6.95 18.36 7.96
C PHE A 112 8.08 17.44 8.46
N TYR A 113 7.90 16.13 8.33
CA TYR A 113 8.88 15.12 8.76
C TYR A 113 9.93 14.78 7.70
N GLY A 114 10.03 15.57 6.62
CA GLY A 114 11.11 15.47 5.64
C GLY A 114 10.88 14.45 4.53
N PHE A 115 9.64 14.09 4.27
CA PHE A 115 9.25 13.22 3.15
C PHE A 115 8.27 13.93 2.22
N ARG A 116 8.37 13.63 0.95
CA ARG A 116 7.31 13.90 -0.01
C ARG A 116 6.43 12.66 -0.10
N SER A 117 5.15 12.79 0.21
CA SER A 117 4.23 11.67 0.40
C SER A 117 2.93 11.89 -0.37
N ALA A 118 2.41 10.85 -0.98
CA ALA A 118 1.07 10.78 -1.55
C ALA A 118 0.28 9.67 -0.86
N SER A 119 -1.01 9.87 -0.62
CA SER A 119 -1.89 8.82 -0.12
C SER A 119 -2.82 8.37 -1.23
N ILE A 120 -2.94 7.06 -1.39
CA ILE A 120 -3.83 6.45 -2.38
C ILE A 120 -4.66 5.34 -1.74
N SER A 121 -5.85 5.11 -2.29
CA SER A 121 -6.62 3.88 -2.10
C SER A 121 -6.53 3.03 -3.35
N ASP A 122 -6.15 1.77 -3.21
CA ASP A 122 -6.17 0.84 -4.33
C ASP A 122 -7.61 0.41 -4.68
N PRO A 123 -7.84 -0.22 -5.85
CA PRO A 123 -9.18 -0.66 -6.27
C PRO A 123 -9.80 -1.72 -5.35
N PHE A 124 -9.04 -2.29 -4.42
CA PHE A 124 -9.46 -3.34 -3.49
C PHE A 124 -9.71 -2.82 -2.07
N GLY A 125 -9.57 -1.48 -1.88
CA GLY A 125 -9.85 -0.78 -0.64
C GLY A 125 -8.69 -0.71 0.35
N HIS A 126 -7.50 -1.19 0.01
CA HIS A 126 -6.31 -1.00 0.83
C HIS A 126 -5.71 0.38 0.61
N LYS A 127 -5.13 0.94 1.68
CA LYS A 127 -4.54 2.29 1.69
C LYS A 127 -3.02 2.23 1.68
N TRP A 128 -2.41 3.10 0.87
CA TRP A 128 -0.97 3.17 0.68
C TRP A 128 -0.49 4.62 0.78
N MET A 129 0.61 4.81 1.50
CA MET A 129 1.40 6.04 1.47
C MET A 129 2.62 5.78 0.59
N LEU A 130 2.72 6.47 -0.54
CA LEU A 130 3.85 6.40 -1.45
C LEU A 130 4.78 7.56 -1.12
N GLN A 131 5.99 7.29 -0.65
CA GLN A 131 6.82 8.36 -0.13
C GLN A 131 8.31 8.18 -0.42
N HIS A 132 9.01 9.29 -0.55
CA HIS A 132 10.46 9.35 -0.60
C HIS A 132 10.98 10.47 0.29
N GLN A 133 12.21 10.30 0.78
CA GLN A 133 12.84 11.29 1.64
C GLN A 133 13.35 12.47 0.81
N ILE A 134 13.01 13.69 1.23
CA ILE A 134 13.48 14.94 0.63
C ILE A 134 14.39 15.74 1.57
N GLU A 135 14.31 15.47 2.88
CA GLU A 135 15.10 16.16 3.90
C GLU A 135 15.44 15.17 5.02
N ASN A 136 16.64 15.28 5.59
CA ASN A 136 17.00 14.56 6.81
C ASN A 136 16.65 15.40 8.03
N VAL A 137 15.51 15.14 8.65
CA VAL A 137 14.99 15.89 9.81
C VAL A 137 15.31 15.11 11.08
N SER A 138 15.93 15.77 12.06
CA SER A 138 16.16 15.18 13.38
C SER A 138 14.82 14.97 14.12
N HIS A 139 14.78 14.03 15.06
CA HIS A 139 13.58 13.80 15.87
C HIS A 139 13.17 15.05 16.66
N GLU A 140 14.13 15.82 17.12
CA GLU A 140 13.93 17.06 17.87
C GLU A 140 13.29 18.16 16.99
N GLU A 141 13.80 18.33 15.78
CA GLU A 141 13.22 19.27 14.80
C GLU A 141 11.84 18.79 14.32
N MET A 142 11.66 17.50 14.14
CA MET A 142 10.37 16.92 13.76
C MET A 142 9.29 17.21 14.83
N GLN A 143 9.62 17.04 16.12
CA GLN A 143 8.71 17.37 17.22
C GLN A 143 8.35 18.85 17.20
N LYS A 144 9.33 19.72 17.04
CA LYS A 144 9.12 21.17 16.98
C LYS A 144 8.20 21.57 15.82
N ARG A 145 8.39 20.99 14.63
CA ARG A 145 7.55 21.25 13.45
C ARG A 145 6.11 20.73 13.69
N TRP A 146 5.97 19.58 14.33
CA TRP A 146 4.68 19.04 14.73
C TRP A 146 3.93 19.97 15.69
N ASP A 147 4.60 20.44 16.74
CA ASP A 147 4.01 21.36 17.72
C ASP A 147 3.58 22.68 17.07
N ALA A 148 4.39 23.22 16.15
CA ALA A 148 4.06 24.44 15.41
C ALA A 148 2.84 24.22 14.49
N MET A 149 2.74 23.09 13.82
CA MET A 149 1.61 22.73 12.98
C MET A 149 0.31 22.64 13.80
N LEU A 150 0.34 21.99 14.97
CA LEU A 150 -0.81 21.90 15.86
C LEU A 150 -1.23 23.30 16.38
N ALA A 151 -0.28 24.15 16.69
CA ALA A 151 -0.54 25.52 17.19
C ALA A 151 -1.18 26.42 16.12
N SER A 152 -0.85 26.19 14.83
CA SER A 152 -1.43 26.95 13.71
C SER A 152 -2.83 26.48 13.31
N GLY A 153 -3.27 25.33 13.81
CA GLY A 153 -4.52 24.69 13.41
C GLY A 153 -4.45 24.05 12.00
N ASP A 154 -3.26 24.02 11.40
CA ASP A 154 -3.02 23.34 10.14
C ASP A 154 -2.90 21.82 10.41
N THR A 155 -3.75 21.04 9.82
CA THR A 155 -3.73 19.58 9.98
C THR A 155 -2.67 18.89 9.13
N GLY A 156 -1.94 19.64 8.29
CA GLY A 156 -0.97 19.09 7.32
C GLY A 156 -1.61 18.19 6.26
N CYS A 157 -2.93 18.06 6.29
CA CYS A 157 -3.70 17.37 5.27
C CYS A 157 -4.49 18.41 4.47
N PRO A 158 -4.42 18.40 3.12
CA PRO A 158 -5.35 19.20 2.35
C PRO A 158 -6.76 18.79 2.75
N SER A 159 -7.58 19.78 3.16
CA SER A 159 -8.97 19.55 3.50
C SER A 159 -9.65 18.82 2.33
N SER A 160 -10.17 17.64 2.60
CA SER A 160 -11.08 16.94 1.71
C SER A 160 -12.42 17.68 1.73
N ASP A 161 -12.46 18.84 1.12
CA ASP A 161 -13.73 19.47 0.77
C ASP A 161 -14.31 18.69 -0.41
N LYS A 162 -15.14 17.70 -0.05
CA LYS A 162 -16.20 16.96 -0.79
C LYS A 162 -15.87 16.42 -2.16
#